data_331549335fb06e64d7e1f81793af5813
#
_entry.id   331549335fb06e64d7e1f81793af5813
#
_cell.length_a   1.000
_cell.length_b   1.000
_cell.length_c   1.000
_cell.angle_alpha   90.00
_cell.angle_beta   90.00
_cell.angle_gamma   90.00
#
_symmetry.space_group_name_H-M   'P 1'
#
loop_
_entity.id
_entity.type
_entity.pdbx_description
1 polymer ?
#
loop_
_entity_poly.entity_id
_entity_poly.type
_entity_poly.pdbx_seq_one_letter_code
_entity_poly.pdbx_strand_id
1 'polypeptide(L)'
;PNHFKKLEELEWTYAQDFPIPKGIKHTRSPFEQFMKNWLDFYKNSYGTEIVAVKGGQYIGSTDISVFPKSEPHKGWTGGLGVLKEFRRKGIATAIKIKAIEKLLGKGIIEIRTDNEENNPMYKINVALGFEPVPFSLDYSKDI
;
A
#
# COMPACT_ATOMS: atom_id res chain seq x y z
N PRO A 1 15.19 -5.27 -13.89
CA PRO A 1 16.01 -4.45 -12.96
C PRO A 1 15.54 -3.01 -12.85
N ASN A 2 15.16 -2.37 -13.98
CA ASN A 2 14.77 -0.95 -13.98
C ASN A 2 13.39 -0.69 -13.31
N HIS A 3 12.45 -1.62 -13.44
CA HIS A 3 11.14 -1.51 -12.80
C HIS A 3 11.25 -1.41 -11.27
N PHE A 4 11.94 -2.34 -10.64
CA PHE A 4 12.07 -2.37 -9.17
C PHE A 4 12.84 -1.18 -8.60
N LYS A 5 13.82 -0.65 -9.32
CA LYS A 5 14.51 0.58 -8.90
C LYS A 5 13.57 1.78 -8.94
N LYS A 6 12.78 1.92 -10.00
CA LYS A 6 11.76 2.98 -10.10
C LYS A 6 10.68 2.84 -9.03
N LEU A 7 10.28 1.61 -8.71
CA LEU A 7 9.28 1.33 -7.68
C LEU A 7 9.82 1.70 -6.29
N GLU A 8 11.00 1.23 -5.93
CA GLU A 8 11.65 1.56 -4.65
C GLU A 8 11.82 3.08 -4.48
N GLU A 9 12.25 3.78 -5.51
CA GLU A 9 12.40 5.23 -5.47
C GLU A 9 11.05 5.95 -5.30
N LEU A 10 10.02 5.50 -6.01
CA LEU A 10 8.67 6.01 -5.84
C LEU A 10 8.16 5.81 -4.42
N GLU A 11 8.25 4.58 -3.90
CA GLU A 11 7.77 4.22 -2.56
C GLU A 11 8.51 4.99 -1.48
N TRP A 12 9.83 5.08 -1.59
CA TRP A 12 10.63 5.91 -0.69
C TRP A 12 10.18 7.37 -0.70
N THR A 13 9.93 7.93 -1.90
CA THR A 13 9.56 9.34 -2.04
C THR A 13 8.23 9.66 -1.38
N TYR A 14 7.18 8.88 -1.65
CA TYR A 14 5.88 9.20 -1.05
C TYR A 14 5.75 8.75 0.41
N ALA A 15 6.54 7.77 0.85
CA ALA A 15 6.55 7.32 2.24
C ALA A 15 7.02 8.41 3.22
N GLN A 16 7.79 9.40 2.75
CA GLN A 16 8.21 10.53 3.59
C GLN A 16 7.02 11.33 4.13
N ASP A 17 5.88 11.28 3.46
CA ASP A 17 4.67 11.99 3.85
C ASP A 17 3.70 11.13 4.70
N PHE A 18 4.05 9.85 4.95
CA PHE A 18 3.21 9.00 5.80
C PHE A 18 3.33 9.40 7.26
N PRO A 19 2.21 9.45 8.01
CA PRO A 19 2.28 9.65 9.44
C PRO A 19 3.04 8.48 10.09
N ILE A 20 3.97 8.83 10.98
CA ILE A 20 4.74 7.86 11.77
C ILE A 20 4.66 8.25 13.25
N PRO A 21 4.76 7.27 14.16
CA PRO A 21 4.79 7.54 15.59
C PRO A 21 5.93 8.49 15.98
N LYS A 22 5.70 9.28 17.02
CA LYS A 22 6.70 10.21 17.55
C LYS A 22 7.99 9.47 17.93
N GLY A 23 9.12 10.02 17.50
CA GLY A 23 10.44 9.43 17.80
C GLY A 23 10.95 8.42 16.76
N ILE A 24 10.10 7.98 15.84
CA ILE A 24 10.51 7.14 14.69
C ILE A 24 10.91 8.05 13.52
N LYS A 25 11.87 7.59 12.72
CA LYS A 25 12.29 8.28 11.49
C LYS A 25 12.17 7.33 10.31
N HIS A 26 11.77 7.87 9.17
CA HIS A 26 11.86 7.13 7.92
C HIS A 26 13.34 6.82 7.63
N THR A 27 13.64 5.56 7.38
CA THR A 27 14.98 5.11 7.00
C THR A 27 14.92 4.35 5.69
N ARG A 28 15.69 4.82 4.69
CA ARG A 28 15.77 4.14 3.41
C ARG A 28 16.66 2.90 3.54
N SER A 29 16.12 1.75 3.21
CA SER A 29 16.90 0.52 3.13
C SER A 29 17.75 0.50 1.85
N PRO A 30 18.94 -0.15 1.84
CA PRO A 30 19.65 -0.45 0.61
C PRO A 30 18.76 -1.21 -0.38
N PHE A 31 18.95 -0.99 -1.68
CA PHE A 31 18.13 -1.60 -2.73
C PHE A 31 18.14 -3.14 -2.67
N GLU A 32 19.27 -3.76 -2.34
CA GLU A 32 19.37 -5.21 -2.17
C GLU A 32 18.47 -5.71 -1.04
N GLN A 33 18.37 -4.95 0.06
CA GLN A 33 17.48 -5.29 1.18
C GLN A 33 16.00 -5.12 0.78
N PHE A 34 15.67 -4.06 0.04
CA PHE A 34 14.34 -3.88 -0.53
C PHE A 34 13.97 -5.08 -1.40
N MET A 35 14.82 -5.50 -2.33
CA MET A 35 14.59 -6.64 -3.20
C MET A 35 14.44 -7.95 -2.44
N LYS A 36 15.27 -8.16 -1.41
CA LYS A 36 15.18 -9.35 -0.56
C LYS A 36 13.85 -9.41 0.17
N ASN A 37 13.45 -8.31 0.80
CA ASN A 37 12.18 -8.22 1.54
C ASN A 37 10.99 -8.47 0.59
N TRP A 38 11.02 -7.86 -0.60
CA TRP A 38 10.00 -8.03 -1.62
C TRP A 38 9.87 -9.49 -2.07
N LEU A 39 11.00 -10.16 -2.39
CA LEU A 39 11.02 -11.56 -2.78
C LEU A 39 10.55 -12.49 -1.65
N ASP A 40 10.97 -12.24 -0.41
CA ASP A 40 10.59 -13.06 0.75
C ASP A 40 9.09 -12.91 1.05
N PHE A 41 8.54 -11.73 0.90
CA PHE A 41 7.11 -11.47 1.02
C PHE A 41 6.30 -12.28 -0.01
N TYR A 42 6.68 -12.23 -1.28
CA TYR A 42 5.97 -12.93 -2.35
C TYR A 42 6.21 -14.44 -2.43
N LYS A 43 7.11 -15.02 -1.63
CA LYS A 43 7.20 -16.48 -1.45
C LYS A 43 5.97 -17.06 -0.75
N ASN A 44 5.31 -16.29 0.10
CA ASN A 44 4.19 -16.74 0.95
C ASN A 44 2.88 -16.00 0.65
N SER A 45 2.88 -15.12 -0.30
CA SER A 45 1.71 -14.35 -0.71
C SER A 45 1.63 -14.24 -2.23
N TYR A 46 0.47 -13.88 -2.72
CA TYR A 46 0.28 -13.39 -4.08
C TYR A 46 -0.59 -12.14 -4.03
N GLY A 47 -0.64 -11.38 -5.11
CA GLY A 47 -1.47 -10.19 -5.10
C GLY A 47 -1.42 -9.43 -6.40
N THR A 48 -1.78 -8.18 -6.30
CA THR A 48 -1.71 -7.22 -7.41
C THR A 48 -0.91 -6.02 -6.98
N GLU A 49 -0.05 -5.56 -7.85
CA GLU A 49 0.56 -4.25 -7.73
C GLU A 49 0.17 -3.40 -8.94
N ILE A 50 -0.28 -2.20 -8.70
CA ILE A 50 -0.69 -1.24 -9.72
C ILE A 50 0.19 -0.01 -9.59
N VAL A 51 0.81 0.36 -10.72
CA VAL A 51 1.66 1.56 -10.81
C VAL A 51 1.03 2.54 -11.81
N ALA A 52 0.82 3.77 -11.37
CA ALA A 52 0.46 4.87 -12.26
C ALA A 52 1.72 5.43 -12.92
N VAL A 53 1.67 5.60 -14.23
CA VAL A 53 2.82 6.07 -15.03
C VAL A 53 2.42 7.29 -15.86
N LYS A 54 3.28 8.30 -15.89
CA LYS A 54 3.14 9.46 -16.77
C LYS A 54 4.48 9.79 -17.43
N GLY A 55 4.52 9.78 -18.77
CA GLY A 55 5.74 10.07 -19.52
C GLY A 55 6.94 9.17 -19.14
N GLY A 56 6.69 7.89 -18.79
CA GLY A 56 7.71 6.95 -18.35
C GLY A 56 8.13 7.08 -16.87
N GLN A 57 7.63 8.09 -16.17
CA GLN A 57 7.83 8.28 -14.74
C GLN A 57 6.76 7.52 -13.94
N TYR A 58 7.16 6.85 -12.87
CA TYR A 58 6.24 6.27 -11.88
C TYR A 58 5.77 7.38 -10.94
N ILE A 59 4.46 7.57 -10.83
CA ILE A 59 3.86 8.71 -10.12
C ILE A 59 2.97 8.30 -8.95
N GLY A 60 2.65 7.03 -8.83
CA GLY A 60 1.89 6.46 -7.72
C GLY A 60 1.85 4.95 -7.81
N SER A 61 1.67 4.28 -6.68
CA SER A 61 1.49 2.83 -6.61
C SER A 61 0.56 2.42 -5.48
N THR A 62 0.02 1.22 -5.59
CA THR A 62 -0.71 0.50 -4.55
C THR A 62 -0.62 -0.99 -4.79
N ASP A 63 -0.69 -1.76 -3.72
CA ASP A 63 -0.76 -3.21 -3.80
C ASP A 63 -1.91 -3.77 -2.95
N ILE A 64 -2.32 -4.98 -3.29
CA ILE A 64 -3.19 -5.82 -2.45
C ILE A 64 -2.60 -7.21 -2.45
N SER A 65 -2.36 -7.76 -1.28
CA SER A 65 -1.74 -9.06 -1.08
C SER A 65 -2.70 -10.05 -0.44
N VAL A 66 -2.58 -11.32 -0.82
CA VAL A 66 -3.35 -12.44 -0.30
C VAL A 66 -2.39 -13.47 0.28
N PHE A 67 -2.67 -13.96 1.46
CA PHE A 67 -1.90 -14.99 2.15
C PHE A 67 -2.63 -16.34 2.08
N PRO A 68 -2.37 -17.17 1.06
CA PRO A 68 -3.20 -18.34 0.76
C PRO A 68 -3.19 -19.42 1.85
N LYS A 69 -2.17 -19.44 2.70
CA LYS A 69 -2.07 -20.42 3.80
C LYS A 69 -2.83 -20.01 5.05
N SER A 70 -2.95 -18.72 5.33
CA SER A 70 -3.60 -18.20 6.54
C SER A 70 -4.95 -17.59 6.28
N GLU A 71 -5.10 -16.83 5.20
CA GLU A 71 -6.31 -16.07 4.87
C GLU A 71 -6.60 -16.12 3.36
N PRO A 72 -6.97 -17.30 2.80
CA PRO A 72 -7.05 -17.52 1.35
C PRO A 72 -8.12 -16.69 0.63
N HIS A 73 -9.11 -16.18 1.37
CA HIS A 73 -10.24 -15.43 0.82
C HIS A 73 -10.18 -13.93 1.17
N LYS A 74 -9.07 -13.47 1.74
CA LYS A 74 -8.90 -12.10 2.21
C LYS A 74 -7.73 -11.42 1.52
N GLY A 75 -7.98 -10.23 0.97
CA GLY A 75 -6.94 -9.34 0.48
C GLY A 75 -6.58 -8.29 1.53
N TRP A 76 -5.30 -8.00 1.66
CA TRP A 76 -4.78 -6.94 2.51
C TRP A 76 -4.17 -5.85 1.64
N THR A 77 -4.64 -4.62 1.78
CA THR A 77 -4.02 -3.50 1.07
C THR A 77 -2.68 -3.16 1.72
N GLY A 78 -1.67 -3.02 0.89
CA GLY A 78 -0.37 -2.52 1.30
C GLY A 78 -0.28 -0.99 1.17
N GLY A 79 0.86 -0.51 0.69
CA GLY A 79 1.07 0.90 0.48
C GLY A 79 0.12 1.50 -0.55
N LEU A 80 -0.28 2.74 -0.34
CA LEU A 80 -0.96 3.56 -1.34
C LEU A 80 -0.37 4.95 -1.29
N GLY A 81 0.32 5.34 -2.35
CA GLY A 81 0.95 6.64 -2.43
C GLY A 81 0.96 7.22 -3.82
N VAL A 82 0.96 8.55 -3.88
CA VAL A 82 1.10 9.33 -5.12
C VAL A 82 2.08 10.46 -4.85
N LEU A 83 2.98 10.72 -5.79
CA LEU A 83 3.93 11.84 -5.72
C LEU A 83 3.18 13.15 -5.55
N LYS A 84 3.72 14.05 -4.75
CA LYS A 84 3.08 15.27 -4.25
C LYS A 84 2.49 16.13 -5.36
N GLU A 85 3.22 16.33 -6.44
CA GLU A 85 2.82 17.13 -7.61
C GLU A 85 1.69 16.52 -8.44
N PHE A 86 1.39 15.23 -8.22
CA PHE A 86 0.32 14.51 -8.91
C PHE A 86 -0.90 14.23 -8.03
N ARG A 87 -0.89 14.65 -6.77
CA ARG A 87 -2.02 14.46 -5.82
C ARG A 87 -3.24 15.29 -6.21
N ARG A 88 -4.39 14.95 -5.60
CA ARG A 88 -5.68 15.66 -5.77
C ARG A 88 -6.23 15.60 -7.20
N LYS A 89 -5.83 14.59 -7.98
CA LYS A 89 -6.26 14.35 -9.36
C LYS A 89 -6.97 13.00 -9.52
N GLY A 90 -7.37 12.35 -8.42
CA GLY A 90 -8.05 11.06 -8.42
C GLY A 90 -7.16 9.84 -8.68
N ILE A 91 -5.84 10.00 -8.80
CA ILE A 91 -4.91 8.90 -9.15
C ILE A 91 -4.93 7.81 -8.08
N ALA A 92 -4.86 8.16 -6.80
CA ALA A 92 -4.89 7.17 -5.70
C ALA A 92 -6.15 6.32 -5.74
N THR A 93 -7.32 6.95 -5.92
CA THR A 93 -8.60 6.25 -6.07
C THR A 93 -8.59 5.32 -7.29
N ALA A 94 -8.13 5.80 -8.43
CA ALA A 94 -8.10 5.04 -9.69
C ALA A 94 -7.23 3.78 -9.59
N ILE A 95 -5.99 3.91 -9.05
CA ILE A 95 -5.10 2.74 -8.90
C ILE A 95 -5.63 1.75 -7.86
N LYS A 96 -6.28 2.22 -6.78
CA LYS A 96 -6.89 1.34 -5.78
C LYS A 96 -8.07 0.56 -6.36
N ILE A 97 -8.96 1.21 -7.11
CA ILE A 97 -10.05 0.53 -7.84
C ILE A 97 -9.46 -0.54 -8.76
N LYS A 98 -8.42 -0.19 -9.51
CA LYS A 98 -7.77 -1.13 -10.44
C LYS A 98 -7.16 -2.34 -9.74
N ALA A 99 -6.56 -2.15 -8.56
CA ALA A 99 -6.05 -3.25 -7.74
C ALA A 99 -7.18 -4.18 -7.26
N ILE A 100 -8.30 -3.62 -6.81
CA ILE A 100 -9.49 -4.39 -6.40
C ILE A 100 -10.04 -5.18 -7.57
N GLU A 101 -10.24 -4.55 -8.74
CA GLU A 101 -10.74 -5.21 -9.96
C GLU A 101 -9.91 -6.43 -10.36
N LYS A 102 -8.60 -6.38 -10.16
CA LYS A 102 -7.68 -7.48 -10.48
C LYS A 102 -7.90 -8.73 -9.61
N LEU A 103 -8.53 -8.58 -8.46
CA LEU A 103 -8.86 -9.67 -7.54
C LEU A 103 -10.29 -10.21 -7.72
N LEU A 104 -11.14 -9.51 -8.47
CA LEU A 104 -12.50 -10.00 -8.75
C LEU A 104 -12.44 -11.36 -9.45
N GLY A 105 -13.29 -12.28 -9.02
CA GLY A 105 -13.37 -13.65 -9.57
C GLY A 105 -12.24 -14.58 -9.13
N LYS A 106 -11.34 -14.14 -8.24
CA LYS A 106 -10.24 -14.98 -7.70
C LYS A 106 -10.56 -15.61 -6.34
N GLY A 107 -11.83 -15.65 -5.94
CA GLY A 107 -12.25 -16.22 -4.66
C GLY A 107 -11.98 -15.32 -3.45
N ILE A 108 -11.59 -14.07 -3.68
CA ILE A 108 -11.44 -13.06 -2.62
C ILE A 108 -12.82 -12.48 -2.32
N ILE A 109 -13.25 -12.59 -1.08
CA ILE A 109 -14.57 -12.14 -0.60
C ILE A 109 -14.49 -10.93 0.33
N GLU A 110 -13.30 -10.60 0.82
CA GLU A 110 -13.05 -9.49 1.73
C GLU A 110 -11.73 -8.81 1.39
N ILE A 111 -11.69 -7.49 1.47
CA ILE A 111 -10.45 -6.71 1.40
C ILE A 111 -10.36 -5.85 2.65
N ARG A 112 -9.23 -5.97 3.36
CA ARG A 112 -8.93 -5.18 4.56
C ARG A 112 -7.84 -4.15 4.30
N THR A 113 -7.91 -3.09 5.08
CA THR A 113 -6.92 -2.02 5.11
C THR A 113 -6.82 -1.48 6.53
N ASP A 114 -5.63 -1.09 6.92
CA ASP A 114 -5.37 -0.37 8.16
C ASP A 114 -5.01 1.07 7.83
N ASN A 115 -5.62 2.02 8.51
CA ASN A 115 -5.30 3.43 8.39
C ASN A 115 -5.34 4.10 9.76
N GLU A 116 -4.42 4.98 9.99
CA GLU A 116 -4.55 5.95 11.06
C GLU A 116 -5.76 6.86 10.78
N GLU A 117 -6.49 7.22 11.81
CA GLU A 117 -7.76 7.95 11.72
C GLU A 117 -7.66 9.28 10.95
N ASN A 118 -6.54 9.98 11.09
CA ASN A 118 -6.29 11.26 10.43
C ASN A 118 -5.67 11.14 9.02
N ASN A 119 -5.43 9.91 8.55
CA ASN A 119 -4.84 9.69 7.25
C ASN A 119 -5.86 10.03 6.13
N PRO A 120 -5.50 10.88 5.15
CA PRO A 120 -6.37 11.17 3.99
C PRO A 120 -6.86 9.92 3.24
N MET A 121 -6.13 8.80 3.30
CA MET A 121 -6.51 7.52 2.70
C MET A 121 -7.78 6.93 3.32
N TYR A 122 -8.08 7.24 4.58
CA TYR A 122 -9.35 6.86 5.23
C TYR A 122 -10.56 7.33 4.41
N LYS A 123 -10.54 8.58 3.95
CA LYS A 123 -11.63 9.15 3.13
C LYS A 123 -11.80 8.41 1.79
N ILE A 124 -10.70 7.99 1.17
CA ILE A 124 -10.75 7.19 -0.08
C ILE A 124 -11.37 5.84 0.22
N ASN A 125 -10.99 5.18 1.31
CA ASN A 125 -11.54 3.87 1.68
C ASN A 125 -13.05 3.95 1.92
N VAL A 126 -13.52 4.92 2.71
CA VAL A 126 -14.95 5.12 2.95
C VAL A 126 -15.70 5.41 1.66
N ALA A 127 -15.16 6.25 0.77
CA ALA A 127 -15.77 6.56 -0.53
C ALA A 127 -15.84 5.34 -1.46
N LEU A 128 -14.96 4.35 -1.29
CA LEU A 128 -14.96 3.08 -2.00
C LEU A 128 -15.83 1.99 -1.33
N GLY A 129 -16.57 2.33 -0.26
CA GLY A 129 -17.46 1.41 0.43
C GLY A 129 -16.79 0.53 1.49
N PHE A 130 -15.57 0.86 1.93
CA PHE A 130 -14.99 0.19 3.08
C PHE A 130 -15.73 0.63 4.35
N GLU A 131 -16.05 -0.33 5.18
CA GLU A 131 -16.72 -0.11 6.47
C GLU A 131 -15.75 -0.32 7.62
N PRO A 132 -15.83 0.51 8.69
CA PRO A 132 -15.07 0.28 9.90
C PRO A 132 -15.39 -1.08 10.50
N VAL A 133 -14.35 -1.82 10.90
CA VAL A 133 -14.48 -3.07 11.64
C VAL A 133 -13.85 -2.89 13.03
N PRO A 134 -14.07 -3.81 13.98
CA PRO A 134 -13.38 -3.76 15.26
C PRO A 134 -11.86 -3.63 15.05
N PHE A 135 -11.24 -2.68 15.72
CA PHE A 135 -9.84 -2.29 15.53
C PHE A 135 -8.99 -2.63 16.75
N SER A 136 -7.67 -2.76 16.55
CA SER A 136 -6.69 -2.81 17.62
C SER A 136 -6.26 -1.40 18.00
N LEU A 137 -6.00 -1.18 19.28
CA LEU A 137 -5.41 0.05 19.80
C LEU A 137 -3.98 -0.27 20.24
N ASP A 138 -3.03 0.51 19.74
CA ASP A 138 -1.65 0.45 20.19
C ASP A 138 -1.41 1.48 21.28
N TYR A 139 -0.79 1.06 22.37
CA TYR A 139 -0.43 1.91 23.50
C TYR A 139 1.09 1.98 23.64
N SER A 140 1.61 3.15 23.86
CA SER A 140 3.02 3.36 24.23
C SER A 140 3.13 4.17 25.51
N LYS A 141 4.18 3.91 26.29
CA LYS A 141 4.54 4.67 27.48
C LYS A 141 6.04 4.92 27.49
N ASP A 142 6.42 6.17 27.62
CA ASP A 142 7.81 6.54 27.88
C ASP A 142 8.16 6.23 29.33
N ILE A 143 9.31 5.56 29.55
CA ILE A 143 9.84 5.17 30.86
C ILE A 143 11.20 5.81 31.12
#